data_8d0fe8ffbf05046fdbd39ccfdcf79d39
#
_entry.id   8d0fe8ffbf05046fdbd39ccfdcf79d39
#
_cell.length_a   1.000
_cell.length_b   1.000
_cell.length_c   1.000
_cell.angle_alpha   90.00
_cell.angle_beta   90.00
_cell.angle_gamma   90.00
#
_symmetry.space_group_name_H-M   'P 1'
#
loop_
_entity.id
_entity.type
_entity.pdbx_description
1 polymer ?
#
loop_
_entity_poly.entity_id
_entity_poly.type
_entity_poly.pdbx_seq_one_letter_code
_entity_poly.pdbx_strand_id
1 'polypeptide(L)'
;MEFPTHPIQETGKRPTAMLDRNLSYLSLVEVLYGYPIDGVILTTGCDKTTPAALMAAATVNIPAIVLSGGPMLDGFYKGKLAGSGTIIWEARKLLAKGEINYDEFMDMAASSAPSVGHCNTMGTASSMNSVAEALGMSLPGCAIIPAPYKERKQISFETGKRIVDMVHENLTPSKIMTRKAFENAVVVASAIGGSSNCTTHLSAIAKHMGIKFNLSDWQKLGHNIPLLVNCQPAGEYLMESFFRSGGVPAVMKELIKNKKIHTNLMTVTGKSITQNLIKKIKVNPNVVKTFKNALADKAGFLVMRSNFFSTAIMKTSVISKEFRDRYLSNPKHPNVFNGKAVVFEGPEDYHKRLNSKKLNIDENSVLIVRGCGPVGYPGSAEVINMQPPDRLLKKGINTLPTLGDGRQSGTSASP
;
A
#
# COMPACT_ATOMS: atom_id res chain seq x y z
N MET A 1 5.53 -23.13 -10.96
CA MET A 1 6.46 -22.30 -11.76
C MET A 1 6.73 -21.02 -11.00
N GLU A 2 7.97 -20.65 -10.83
CA GLU A 2 8.39 -19.42 -10.15
C GLU A 2 8.76 -18.38 -11.21
N PHE A 3 8.24 -17.16 -11.02
CA PHE A 3 8.62 -16.01 -11.84
C PHE A 3 9.52 -15.12 -11.00
N PRO A 4 10.84 -15.11 -11.24
CA PRO A 4 11.72 -14.23 -10.52
C PRO A 4 11.42 -12.77 -10.92
N THR A 5 11.13 -11.95 -9.92
CA THR A 5 11.11 -10.50 -10.06
C THR A 5 12.44 -9.92 -9.58
N HIS A 6 12.79 -8.72 -10.03
CA HIS A 6 13.99 -8.06 -9.56
C HIS A 6 13.91 -7.85 -8.03
N PRO A 7 14.84 -8.39 -7.22
CA PRO A 7 14.71 -8.44 -5.76
C PRO A 7 14.82 -7.06 -5.10
N ILE A 8 15.41 -6.08 -5.78
CA ILE A 8 15.64 -4.71 -5.28
C ILE A 8 14.97 -3.66 -6.17
N GLN A 9 13.72 -3.90 -6.53
CA GLN A 9 12.93 -3.09 -7.47
C GLN A 9 12.91 -1.60 -7.16
N GLU A 10 12.94 -1.22 -5.88
CA GLU A 10 12.84 0.17 -5.44
C GLU A 10 14.18 0.76 -4.96
N THR A 11 15.21 -0.05 -4.76
CA THR A 11 16.47 0.36 -4.12
C THR A 11 17.72 0.13 -4.96
N GLY A 12 17.58 -0.43 -6.15
CA GLY A 12 18.70 -0.61 -7.08
C GLY A 12 19.22 0.72 -7.63
N LYS A 13 20.39 0.69 -8.27
CA LYS A 13 20.98 1.86 -8.91
C LYS A 13 20.04 2.54 -9.91
N ARG A 14 19.21 1.74 -10.59
CA ARG A 14 18.10 2.20 -11.43
C ARG A 14 16.88 1.34 -11.12
N PRO A 15 16.03 1.77 -10.21
CA PRO A 15 14.84 1.02 -9.83
C PRO A 15 13.90 0.78 -11.01
N THR A 16 13.39 -0.42 -11.12
CA THR A 16 12.58 -0.89 -12.28
C THR A 16 11.12 -1.18 -11.95
N ALA A 17 10.79 -1.20 -10.70
CA ALA A 17 9.48 -1.41 -10.06
C ALA A 17 8.25 -1.70 -10.97
N MET A 18 7.73 -0.68 -11.68
CA MET A 18 6.54 -0.85 -12.53
C MET A 18 6.85 -1.60 -13.82
N LEU A 19 8.11 -1.58 -14.30
CA LEU A 19 8.55 -2.41 -15.42
C LEU A 19 8.53 -3.88 -15.00
N ASP A 20 9.07 -4.22 -13.82
CA ASP A 20 9.04 -5.59 -13.28
C ASP A 20 7.60 -6.09 -13.10
N ARG A 21 6.69 -5.26 -12.61
CA ARG A 21 5.26 -5.61 -12.55
C ARG A 21 4.73 -6.00 -13.91
N ASN A 22 5.04 -5.23 -14.94
CA ASN A 22 4.53 -5.47 -16.28
C ASN A 22 5.20 -6.69 -16.94
N LEU A 23 6.49 -6.92 -16.73
CA LEU A 23 7.19 -8.11 -17.20
C LEU A 23 6.64 -9.37 -16.54
N SER A 24 6.44 -9.36 -15.22
CA SER A 24 5.83 -10.47 -14.48
C SER A 24 4.40 -10.76 -14.98
N TYR A 25 3.61 -9.71 -15.23
CA TYR A 25 2.28 -9.85 -15.82
C TYR A 25 2.33 -10.53 -17.19
N LEU A 26 3.19 -10.07 -18.11
CA LEU A 26 3.30 -10.61 -19.46
C LEU A 26 3.74 -12.08 -19.43
N SER A 27 4.74 -12.42 -18.61
CA SER A 27 5.22 -13.80 -18.47
C SER A 27 4.14 -14.74 -17.91
N LEU A 28 3.34 -14.26 -16.93
CA LEU A 28 2.22 -15.03 -16.41
C LEU A 28 1.15 -15.28 -17.49
N VAL A 29 0.80 -14.28 -18.27
CA VAL A 29 -0.18 -14.41 -19.35
C VAL A 29 0.32 -15.40 -20.40
N GLU A 30 1.58 -15.34 -20.80
CA GLU A 30 2.19 -16.26 -21.75
C GLU A 30 2.06 -17.71 -21.27
N VAL A 31 2.41 -17.97 -20.02
CA VAL A 31 2.34 -19.33 -19.46
C VAL A 31 0.89 -19.81 -19.34
N LEU A 32 -0.01 -18.96 -18.87
CA LEU A 32 -1.42 -19.34 -18.68
C LEU A 32 -2.17 -19.59 -19.99
N TYR A 33 -1.74 -18.98 -21.09
CA TYR A 33 -2.25 -19.28 -22.43
C TYR A 33 -1.50 -20.43 -23.12
N GLY A 34 -0.20 -20.59 -22.85
CA GLY A 34 0.63 -21.57 -23.53
C GLY A 34 0.45 -23.01 -23.03
N TYR A 35 -0.11 -23.22 -21.85
CA TYR A 35 -0.28 -24.52 -21.24
C TYR A 35 -1.77 -24.85 -21.00
N PRO A 36 -2.18 -26.13 -21.04
CA PRO A 36 -3.56 -26.56 -20.80
C PRO A 36 -3.87 -26.50 -19.29
N ILE A 37 -4.04 -25.30 -18.76
CA ILE A 37 -4.28 -25.02 -17.35
C ILE A 37 -5.78 -24.69 -17.16
N ASP A 38 -6.48 -25.46 -16.33
CA ASP A 38 -7.91 -25.26 -16.02
C ASP A 38 -8.13 -24.23 -14.91
N GLY A 39 -7.16 -24.06 -14.01
CA GLY A 39 -7.23 -23.10 -12.90
C GLY A 39 -5.86 -22.82 -12.31
N VAL A 40 -5.71 -21.70 -11.61
CA VAL A 40 -4.42 -21.26 -11.10
C VAL A 40 -4.49 -20.72 -9.66
N ILE A 41 -3.52 -21.13 -8.84
CA ILE A 41 -3.22 -20.49 -7.54
C ILE A 41 -2.08 -19.49 -7.76
N LEU A 42 -2.38 -18.24 -7.51
CA LEU A 42 -1.44 -17.13 -7.66
C LEU A 42 -0.81 -16.83 -6.30
N THR A 43 0.34 -17.41 -6.03
CA THR A 43 1.09 -17.12 -4.79
C THR A 43 1.79 -15.79 -4.93
N THR A 44 1.42 -14.83 -4.09
CA THR A 44 1.90 -13.46 -4.14
C THR A 44 2.38 -12.99 -2.76
N GLY A 45 3.18 -11.97 -2.72
CA GLY A 45 3.65 -11.41 -1.43
C GLY A 45 3.99 -9.94 -1.54
N CYS A 46 4.86 -9.59 -2.47
CA CYS A 46 5.37 -8.23 -2.60
C CYS A 46 4.41 -7.30 -3.36
N ASP A 47 4.73 -6.02 -3.31
CA ASP A 47 3.93 -4.92 -3.83
C ASP A 47 3.71 -4.94 -5.35
N LYS A 48 4.60 -5.57 -6.13
CA LYS A 48 4.47 -5.70 -7.60
C LYS A 48 3.91 -7.05 -8.04
N THR A 49 4.15 -8.11 -7.28
CA THR A 49 3.70 -9.47 -7.65
C THR A 49 2.19 -9.62 -7.52
N THR A 50 1.57 -9.07 -6.47
CA THR A 50 0.11 -9.16 -6.29
C THR A 50 -0.66 -8.47 -7.42
N PRO A 51 -0.36 -7.21 -7.81
CA PRO A 51 -1.07 -6.59 -8.93
C PRO A 51 -0.73 -7.25 -10.27
N ALA A 52 0.49 -7.73 -10.51
CA ALA A 52 0.83 -8.46 -11.73
C ALA A 52 -0.01 -9.73 -11.89
N ALA A 53 -0.14 -10.51 -10.82
CA ALA A 53 -0.94 -11.72 -10.78
C ALA A 53 -2.44 -11.45 -11.01
N LEU A 54 -2.99 -10.40 -10.39
CA LEU A 54 -4.38 -10.00 -10.61
C LEU A 54 -4.63 -9.48 -12.04
N MET A 55 -3.66 -8.76 -12.63
CA MET A 55 -3.73 -8.35 -14.05
C MET A 55 -3.73 -9.57 -14.97
N ALA A 56 -2.90 -10.58 -14.70
CA ALA A 56 -2.86 -11.82 -15.48
C ALA A 56 -4.17 -12.61 -15.34
N ALA A 57 -4.67 -12.77 -14.12
CA ALA A 57 -5.97 -13.40 -13.87
C ALA A 57 -7.11 -12.69 -14.62
N ALA A 58 -7.11 -11.36 -14.61
CA ALA A 58 -8.07 -10.53 -15.34
C ALA A 58 -8.00 -10.75 -16.85
N THR A 59 -6.79 -10.88 -17.40
CA THR A 59 -6.56 -11.02 -18.85
C THR A 59 -6.95 -12.42 -19.34
N VAL A 60 -6.49 -13.48 -18.66
CA VAL A 60 -6.69 -14.85 -19.12
C VAL A 60 -8.09 -15.37 -18.75
N ASN A 61 -8.64 -14.90 -17.64
CA ASN A 61 -9.99 -15.18 -17.16
C ASN A 61 -10.33 -16.67 -16.95
N ILE A 62 -9.35 -17.50 -16.62
CA ILE A 62 -9.57 -18.85 -16.08
C ILE A 62 -9.80 -18.80 -14.56
N PRO A 63 -10.39 -19.82 -13.92
CA PRO A 63 -10.50 -19.91 -12.48
C PRO A 63 -9.17 -19.59 -11.79
N ALA A 64 -9.16 -18.59 -10.93
CA ALA A 64 -7.93 -18.08 -10.30
C ALA A 64 -8.19 -17.66 -8.85
N ILE A 65 -7.28 -18.01 -7.96
CA ILE A 65 -7.34 -17.63 -6.55
C ILE A 65 -5.99 -17.11 -6.08
N VAL A 66 -5.98 -16.00 -5.36
CA VAL A 66 -4.78 -15.40 -4.80
C VAL A 66 -4.48 -16.00 -3.43
N LEU A 67 -3.26 -16.49 -3.26
CA LEU A 67 -2.70 -16.95 -2.00
C LEU A 67 -1.57 -16.01 -1.57
N SER A 68 -1.82 -15.14 -0.59
CA SER A 68 -0.78 -14.28 -0.03
C SER A 68 0.30 -15.11 0.66
N GLY A 69 1.58 -14.80 0.45
CA GLY A 69 2.70 -15.38 1.19
C GLY A 69 2.76 -14.93 2.66
N GLY A 70 2.15 -13.80 2.96
CA GLY A 70 2.03 -13.23 4.30
C GLY A 70 3.17 -12.28 4.69
N PRO A 71 2.91 -11.37 5.65
CA PRO A 71 3.92 -10.47 6.18
C PRO A 71 4.94 -11.20 7.07
N MET A 72 6.09 -10.56 7.26
CA MET A 72 7.04 -10.91 8.31
C MET A 72 6.39 -10.77 9.70
N LEU A 73 7.01 -11.36 10.70
CA LEU A 73 6.70 -11.13 12.11
C LEU A 73 7.00 -9.67 12.51
N ASP A 74 6.54 -9.27 13.68
CA ASP A 74 6.85 -7.95 14.21
C ASP A 74 8.35 -7.84 14.53
N GLY A 75 9.00 -6.80 14.02
CA GLY A 75 10.37 -6.45 14.34
C GLY A 75 10.44 -5.58 15.59
N PHE A 76 11.59 -5.61 16.28
CA PHE A 76 11.82 -4.81 17.48
C PHE A 76 13.23 -4.21 17.47
N TYR A 77 13.33 -2.94 17.82
CA TYR A 77 14.58 -2.25 18.08
C TYR A 77 14.51 -1.53 19.42
N LYS A 78 15.42 -1.84 20.33
CA LYS A 78 15.47 -1.27 21.70
C LYS A 78 14.09 -1.27 22.40
N GLY A 79 13.34 -2.38 22.26
CA GLY A 79 12.03 -2.59 22.88
C GLY A 79 10.83 -1.91 22.20
N LYS A 80 11.04 -1.22 21.09
CA LYS A 80 9.97 -0.59 20.28
C LYS A 80 9.74 -1.39 19.00
N LEU A 81 8.50 -1.37 18.50
CA LEU A 81 8.16 -1.97 17.21
C LEU A 81 8.96 -1.32 16.08
N ALA A 82 9.62 -2.15 15.27
CA ALA A 82 10.42 -1.77 14.13
C ALA A 82 9.76 -2.30 12.85
N GLY A 83 8.94 -1.45 12.21
CA GLY A 83 8.27 -1.82 10.97
C GLY A 83 9.19 -1.67 9.77
N SER A 84 9.13 -2.65 8.86
CA SER A 84 9.88 -2.63 7.62
C SER A 84 9.53 -1.39 6.78
N GLY A 85 10.53 -0.62 6.41
CA GLY A 85 10.37 0.68 5.76
C GLY A 85 10.19 1.84 6.74
N THR A 86 9.30 1.79 7.71
CA THR A 86 9.07 2.91 8.65
C THR A 86 10.31 3.21 9.48
N ILE A 87 10.96 2.18 10.03
CA ILE A 87 12.20 2.34 10.79
C ILE A 87 13.35 2.90 9.93
N ILE A 88 13.38 2.58 8.65
CA ILE A 88 14.39 3.10 7.72
C ILE A 88 14.25 4.62 7.53
N TRP A 89 13.02 5.11 7.41
CA TRP A 89 12.78 6.56 7.31
C TRP A 89 13.17 7.29 8.58
N GLU A 90 12.93 6.69 9.75
CA GLU A 90 13.37 7.22 11.04
C GLU A 90 14.90 7.22 11.13
N ALA A 91 15.54 6.09 10.87
CA ALA A 91 16.99 5.93 10.92
C ALA A 91 17.73 6.90 9.99
N ARG A 92 17.21 7.14 8.78
CA ARG A 92 17.77 8.13 7.85
C ARG A 92 17.76 9.55 8.44
N LYS A 93 16.68 9.94 9.15
CA LYS A 93 16.59 11.24 9.81
C LYS A 93 17.57 11.34 10.98
N LEU A 94 17.68 10.30 11.80
CA LEU A 94 18.62 10.24 12.93
C LEU A 94 20.09 10.29 12.45
N LEU A 95 20.41 9.57 11.39
CA LEU A 95 21.75 9.61 10.77
C LEU A 95 22.06 11.01 10.22
N ALA A 96 21.12 11.65 9.52
CA ALA A 96 21.29 13.01 8.99
C ALA A 96 21.46 14.06 10.10
N LYS A 97 20.85 13.85 11.28
CA LYS A 97 21.03 14.67 12.47
C LYS A 97 22.39 14.43 13.15
N GLY A 98 23.03 13.29 12.91
CA GLY A 98 24.22 12.81 13.63
C GLY A 98 23.92 12.24 15.01
N GLU A 99 22.65 11.81 15.25
CA GLU A 99 22.20 11.19 16.50
C GLU A 99 22.53 9.69 16.56
N ILE A 100 22.77 9.07 15.40
CA ILE A 100 23.25 7.69 15.25
C ILE A 100 24.38 7.64 14.22
N ASN A 101 25.23 6.62 14.32
CA ASN A 101 26.24 6.30 13.31
C ASN A 101 25.70 5.31 12.26
N TYR A 102 26.53 4.92 11.28
CA TYR A 102 26.13 4.03 10.20
C TYR A 102 25.86 2.59 10.69
N ASP A 103 26.61 2.10 11.67
CA ASP A 103 26.41 0.77 12.24
C ASP A 103 25.07 0.68 12.96
N GLU A 104 24.74 1.69 13.78
CA GLU A 104 23.41 1.79 14.41
C GLU A 104 22.28 1.91 13.38
N PHE A 105 22.52 2.62 12.27
CA PHE A 105 21.56 2.65 11.15
C PHE A 105 21.33 1.25 10.58
N MET A 106 22.39 0.47 10.38
CA MET A 106 22.30 -0.89 9.86
C MET A 106 21.59 -1.82 10.85
N ASP A 107 21.85 -1.69 12.15
CA ASP A 107 21.15 -2.45 13.20
C ASP A 107 19.65 -2.14 13.24
N MET A 108 19.28 -0.86 13.13
CA MET A 108 17.88 -0.46 13.02
C MET A 108 17.23 -1.08 11.77
N ALA A 109 17.90 -1.02 10.63
CA ALA A 109 17.40 -1.60 9.39
C ALA A 109 17.20 -3.12 9.52
N ALA A 110 18.20 -3.84 10.02
CA ALA A 110 18.16 -5.30 10.20
C ALA A 110 17.05 -5.72 11.16
N SER A 111 16.80 -4.97 12.23
CA SER A 111 15.75 -5.26 13.23
C SER A 111 14.35 -5.29 12.63
N SER A 112 14.13 -4.68 11.47
CA SER A 112 12.84 -4.60 10.79
C SER A 112 12.53 -5.81 9.89
N ALA A 113 13.46 -6.75 9.75
CA ALA A 113 13.33 -7.94 8.91
C ALA A 113 13.53 -9.24 9.72
N PRO A 114 12.66 -9.52 10.71
CA PRO A 114 12.89 -10.58 11.70
C PRO A 114 12.59 -12.00 11.18
N SER A 115 11.93 -12.16 10.05
CA SER A 115 11.53 -13.47 9.52
C SER A 115 11.34 -13.45 8.01
N VAL A 116 11.03 -14.62 7.44
CA VAL A 116 10.48 -14.74 6.08
C VAL A 116 9.13 -14.02 5.99
N GLY A 117 8.77 -13.51 4.81
CA GLY A 117 7.53 -12.80 4.53
C GLY A 117 7.76 -11.49 3.79
N HIS A 118 6.67 -10.85 3.36
CA HIS A 118 6.75 -9.50 2.82
C HIS A 118 6.76 -8.44 3.95
N CYS A 119 6.87 -7.15 3.61
CA CYS A 119 6.85 -6.07 4.59
C CYS A 119 5.73 -6.21 5.62
N ASN A 120 6.07 -6.00 6.91
CA ASN A 120 5.17 -6.14 8.05
C ASN A 120 4.44 -4.84 8.45
N THR A 121 4.54 -3.79 7.62
CA THR A 121 3.75 -2.55 7.76
C THR A 121 2.57 -2.54 6.78
N MET A 122 1.62 -1.60 6.92
CA MET A 122 0.58 -1.33 5.94
C MET A 122 1.14 -0.54 4.74
N GLY A 123 2.28 -1.00 4.22
CA GLY A 123 2.86 -0.57 2.95
C GLY A 123 2.11 -1.18 1.76
N THR A 124 2.69 -1.09 0.56
CA THR A 124 2.01 -1.52 -0.67
C THR A 124 1.78 -3.04 -0.71
N ALA A 125 2.70 -3.86 -0.17
CA ALA A 125 2.54 -5.32 -0.12
C ALA A 125 1.29 -5.72 0.68
N SER A 126 1.19 -5.32 1.96
CA SER A 126 0.03 -5.62 2.80
C SER A 126 -1.25 -4.98 2.27
N SER A 127 -1.16 -3.77 1.72
CA SER A 127 -2.31 -3.10 1.11
C SER A 127 -2.85 -3.86 -0.10
N MET A 128 -1.99 -4.30 -1.02
CA MET A 128 -2.43 -5.02 -2.22
C MET A 128 -2.96 -6.43 -1.91
N ASN A 129 -2.38 -7.12 -0.93
CA ASN A 129 -2.94 -8.39 -0.46
C ASN A 129 -4.32 -8.19 0.19
N SER A 130 -4.49 -7.13 1.00
CA SER A 130 -5.80 -6.76 1.58
C SER A 130 -6.83 -6.36 0.51
N VAL A 131 -6.39 -5.67 -0.54
CA VAL A 131 -7.20 -5.32 -1.70
C VAL A 131 -7.62 -6.56 -2.49
N ALA A 132 -6.74 -7.55 -2.70
CA ALA A 132 -7.07 -8.82 -3.34
C ALA A 132 -8.16 -9.57 -2.57
N GLU A 133 -8.09 -9.56 -1.24
CA GLU A 133 -9.13 -10.14 -0.38
C GLU A 133 -10.45 -9.35 -0.47
N ALA A 134 -10.39 -8.03 -0.45
CA ALA A 134 -11.57 -7.16 -0.58
C ALA A 134 -12.25 -7.26 -1.95
N LEU A 135 -11.49 -7.52 -3.01
CA LEU A 135 -12.00 -7.85 -4.35
C LEU A 135 -12.72 -9.20 -4.39
N GLY A 136 -12.53 -10.06 -3.38
CA GLY A 136 -13.06 -11.41 -3.35
C GLY A 136 -12.15 -12.48 -3.99
N MET A 137 -10.90 -12.13 -4.34
CA MET A 137 -9.95 -13.00 -5.05
C MET A 137 -9.11 -13.88 -4.12
N SER A 138 -9.22 -13.74 -2.79
CA SER A 138 -8.56 -14.57 -1.77
C SER A 138 -9.58 -15.15 -0.80
N LEU A 139 -9.23 -16.25 -0.14
CA LEU A 139 -10.02 -16.74 0.99
C LEU A 139 -10.03 -15.70 2.13
N PRO A 140 -11.16 -15.56 2.87
CA PRO A 140 -11.25 -14.60 3.97
C PRO A 140 -10.16 -14.81 5.03
N GLY A 141 -9.45 -13.73 5.37
CA GLY A 141 -8.35 -13.72 6.33
C GLY A 141 -6.99 -14.12 5.74
N CYS A 142 -6.93 -14.51 4.46
CA CYS A 142 -5.68 -14.91 3.81
C CYS A 142 -4.63 -13.81 3.77
N ALA A 143 -5.02 -12.56 3.54
CA ALA A 143 -4.09 -11.47 3.21
C ALA A 143 -2.97 -11.27 4.25
N ILE A 144 -3.30 -11.35 5.55
CA ILE A 144 -2.47 -10.83 6.65
C ILE A 144 -1.96 -11.93 7.61
N ILE A 145 -2.21 -13.20 7.35
CA ILE A 145 -1.59 -14.26 8.16
C ILE A 145 -0.08 -14.15 8.02
N PRO A 146 0.72 -14.02 9.10
CA PRO A 146 2.17 -13.97 9.00
C PRO A 146 2.75 -15.21 8.31
N ALA A 147 3.81 -15.02 7.51
CA ALA A 147 4.40 -16.08 6.71
C ALA A 147 4.82 -17.33 7.52
N PRO A 148 5.47 -17.22 8.70
CA PRO A 148 5.89 -18.38 9.47
C PRO A 148 4.77 -19.04 10.31
N TYR A 149 3.54 -18.51 10.32
CA TYR A 149 2.46 -19.04 11.15
C TYR A 149 1.87 -20.34 10.57
N LYS A 150 1.45 -21.26 11.47
CA LYS A 150 0.79 -22.51 11.08
C LYS A 150 -0.51 -22.28 10.28
N GLU A 151 -1.20 -21.19 10.57
CA GLU A 151 -2.42 -20.77 9.87
C GLU A 151 -2.16 -20.47 8.37
N ARG A 152 -0.92 -20.10 8.02
CA ARG A 152 -0.49 -19.95 6.62
C ARG A 152 -0.52 -21.30 5.88
N LYS A 153 -0.05 -22.37 6.51
CA LYS A 153 -0.14 -23.74 5.93
C LYS A 153 -1.59 -24.18 5.78
N GLN A 154 -2.42 -23.91 6.78
CA GLN A 154 -3.85 -24.23 6.75
C GLN A 154 -4.55 -23.55 5.57
N ILE A 155 -4.42 -22.23 5.44
CA ILE A 155 -5.07 -21.48 4.36
C ILE A 155 -4.54 -21.86 2.98
N SER A 156 -3.27 -22.28 2.87
CA SER A 156 -2.70 -22.81 1.62
C SER A 156 -3.36 -24.11 1.20
N PHE A 157 -3.57 -25.02 2.15
CA PHE A 157 -4.28 -26.27 1.91
C PHE A 157 -5.74 -26.02 1.48
N GLU A 158 -6.46 -25.14 2.18
CA GLU A 158 -7.84 -24.79 1.83
C GLU A 158 -7.92 -24.09 0.45
N THR A 159 -6.91 -23.30 0.11
CA THR A 159 -6.81 -22.67 -1.23
C THR A 159 -6.61 -23.72 -2.31
N GLY A 160 -5.78 -24.74 -2.06
CA GLY A 160 -5.56 -25.86 -2.98
C GLY A 160 -6.82 -26.68 -3.23
N LYS A 161 -7.62 -26.93 -2.21
CA LYS A 161 -8.93 -27.58 -2.37
C LYS A 161 -9.89 -26.70 -3.17
N ARG A 162 -9.96 -25.41 -2.80
CA ARG A 162 -10.95 -24.50 -3.37
C ARG A 162 -10.75 -24.22 -4.85
N ILE A 163 -9.51 -24.19 -5.37
CA ILE A 163 -9.30 -23.97 -6.80
C ILE A 163 -9.90 -25.10 -7.65
N VAL A 164 -9.87 -26.34 -7.16
CA VAL A 164 -10.47 -27.48 -7.86
C VAL A 164 -11.99 -27.30 -7.98
N ASP A 165 -12.66 -26.94 -6.88
CA ASP A 165 -14.09 -26.63 -6.91
C ASP A 165 -14.41 -25.46 -7.86
N MET A 166 -13.58 -24.40 -7.86
CA MET A 166 -13.76 -23.24 -8.75
C MET A 166 -13.67 -23.61 -10.23
N VAL A 167 -12.82 -24.59 -10.59
CA VAL A 167 -12.76 -25.14 -11.96
C VAL A 167 -14.08 -25.80 -12.33
N HIS A 168 -14.60 -26.67 -11.48
CA HIS A 168 -15.90 -27.34 -11.71
C HIS A 168 -17.07 -26.34 -11.77
N GLU A 169 -17.04 -25.29 -10.96
CA GLU A 169 -18.03 -24.21 -10.94
C GLU A 169 -17.86 -23.23 -12.11
N ASN A 170 -16.78 -23.33 -12.87
CA ASN A 170 -16.36 -22.32 -13.84
C ASN A 170 -16.37 -20.89 -13.23
N LEU A 171 -15.85 -20.78 -12.00
CA LEU A 171 -15.83 -19.51 -11.25
C LEU A 171 -14.58 -18.70 -11.62
N THR A 172 -14.74 -17.82 -12.59
CA THR A 172 -13.67 -17.03 -13.20
C THR A 172 -13.54 -15.64 -12.59
N PRO A 173 -12.39 -14.94 -12.75
CA PRO A 173 -12.17 -13.57 -12.28
C PRO A 173 -13.25 -12.58 -12.72
N SER A 174 -13.79 -12.69 -13.93
CA SER A 174 -14.85 -11.80 -14.43
C SER A 174 -16.16 -11.88 -13.66
N LYS A 175 -16.44 -13.03 -13.02
CA LYS A 175 -17.62 -13.20 -12.16
C LYS A 175 -17.41 -12.59 -10.76
N ILE A 176 -16.17 -12.36 -10.36
CA ILE A 176 -15.78 -11.88 -9.02
C ILE A 176 -15.39 -10.40 -9.07
N MET A 177 -14.43 -10.04 -9.91
CA MET A 177 -13.87 -8.69 -10.01
C MET A 177 -14.79 -7.75 -10.81
N THR A 178 -16.00 -7.55 -10.32
CA THR A 178 -16.98 -6.61 -10.89
C THR A 178 -16.68 -5.17 -10.50
N ARG A 179 -17.30 -4.18 -11.16
CA ARG A 179 -17.18 -2.76 -10.78
C ARG A 179 -17.42 -2.54 -9.27
N LYS A 180 -18.45 -3.16 -8.71
CA LYS A 180 -18.77 -3.06 -7.27
C LYS A 180 -17.68 -3.67 -6.38
N ALA A 181 -16.98 -4.71 -6.84
CA ALA A 181 -15.84 -5.28 -6.12
C ALA A 181 -14.67 -4.28 -6.06
N PHE A 182 -14.40 -3.55 -7.16
CA PHE A 182 -13.41 -2.47 -7.16
C PHE A 182 -13.81 -1.31 -6.23
N GLU A 183 -15.09 -0.96 -6.15
CA GLU A 183 -15.58 0.03 -5.21
C GLU A 183 -15.32 -0.39 -3.75
N ASN A 184 -15.60 -1.65 -3.41
CA ASN A 184 -15.26 -2.22 -2.11
C ASN A 184 -13.76 -2.17 -1.82
N ALA A 185 -12.94 -2.49 -2.81
CA ALA A 185 -11.48 -2.46 -2.67
C ALA A 185 -10.96 -1.05 -2.33
N VAL A 186 -11.51 0.00 -2.94
CA VAL A 186 -11.18 1.40 -2.60
C VAL A 186 -11.57 1.74 -1.17
N VAL A 187 -12.77 1.35 -0.76
CA VAL A 187 -13.26 1.62 0.60
C VAL A 187 -12.42 0.91 1.65
N VAL A 188 -12.09 -0.37 1.42
CA VAL A 188 -11.20 -1.14 2.32
C VAL A 188 -9.80 -0.54 2.35
N ALA A 189 -9.21 -0.23 1.18
CA ALA A 189 -7.89 0.41 1.09
C ALA A 189 -7.84 1.73 1.88
N SER A 190 -8.91 2.51 1.84
CA SER A 190 -9.05 3.76 2.60
C SER A 190 -9.15 3.50 4.11
N ALA A 191 -9.99 2.55 4.51
CA ALA A 191 -10.23 2.21 5.92
C ALA A 191 -8.99 1.65 6.63
N ILE A 192 -8.15 0.92 5.91
CA ILE A 192 -6.90 0.34 6.45
C ILE A 192 -5.71 1.32 6.41
N GLY A 193 -5.88 2.53 5.86
CA GLY A 193 -4.76 3.44 5.61
C GLY A 193 -3.77 2.88 4.58
N GLY A 194 -4.27 2.23 3.54
CA GLY A 194 -3.50 1.56 2.51
C GLY A 194 -2.60 2.51 1.69
N SER A 195 -1.68 1.92 0.95
CA SER A 195 -0.72 2.65 0.12
C SER A 195 -1.39 3.41 -1.04
N SER A 196 -0.90 4.62 -1.35
CA SER A 196 -1.29 5.37 -2.54
C SER A 196 -0.97 4.63 -3.85
N ASN A 197 -0.03 3.69 -3.85
CA ASN A 197 0.28 2.85 -5.00
C ASN A 197 -0.89 1.94 -5.42
N CYS A 198 -1.82 1.63 -4.50
CA CYS A 198 -3.04 0.90 -4.82
C CYS A 198 -3.85 1.57 -5.94
N THR A 199 -3.79 2.90 -6.06
CA THR A 199 -4.51 3.64 -7.10
C THR A 199 -4.06 3.26 -8.50
N THR A 200 -2.75 3.21 -8.72
CA THR A 200 -2.16 2.81 -10.00
C THR A 200 -2.40 1.32 -10.29
N HIS A 201 -2.28 0.48 -9.26
CA HIS A 201 -2.44 -0.97 -9.42
C HIS A 201 -3.89 -1.37 -9.68
N LEU A 202 -4.85 -0.86 -8.90
CA LEU A 202 -6.27 -1.14 -9.14
C LEU A 202 -6.77 -0.61 -10.48
N SER A 203 -6.30 0.58 -10.90
CA SER A 203 -6.63 1.13 -12.22
C SER A 203 -6.12 0.22 -13.36
N ALA A 204 -4.92 -0.35 -13.21
CA ALA A 204 -4.39 -1.29 -14.18
C ALA A 204 -5.21 -2.59 -14.23
N ILE A 205 -5.51 -3.19 -13.08
CA ILE A 205 -6.31 -4.41 -12.99
C ILE A 205 -7.71 -4.18 -13.60
N ALA A 206 -8.37 -3.08 -13.25
CA ALA A 206 -9.68 -2.72 -13.77
C ALA A 206 -9.67 -2.57 -15.31
N LYS A 207 -8.58 -2.01 -15.86
CA LYS A 207 -8.42 -1.87 -17.32
C LYS A 207 -8.36 -3.24 -18.02
N HIS A 208 -7.68 -4.23 -17.43
CA HIS A 208 -7.65 -5.61 -17.96
C HIS A 208 -9.02 -6.31 -17.87
N MET A 209 -9.87 -5.87 -16.95
CA MET A 209 -11.27 -6.33 -16.85
C MET A 209 -12.23 -5.56 -17.78
N GLY A 210 -11.75 -4.57 -18.54
CA GLY A 210 -12.61 -3.67 -19.33
C GLY A 210 -13.47 -2.74 -18.46
N ILE A 211 -13.16 -2.58 -17.18
CA ILE A 211 -13.91 -1.77 -16.24
C ILE A 211 -13.39 -0.34 -16.26
N LYS A 212 -14.29 0.62 -16.57
CA LYS A 212 -13.96 2.05 -16.48
C LYS A 212 -13.79 2.45 -15.01
N PHE A 213 -12.55 2.68 -14.61
CA PHE A 213 -12.15 3.03 -13.25
C PHE A 213 -11.03 4.07 -13.28
N ASN A 214 -11.17 5.16 -12.52
CA ASN A 214 -10.23 6.29 -12.59
C ASN A 214 -9.96 6.91 -11.21
N LEU A 215 -9.06 7.88 -11.14
CA LEU A 215 -8.66 8.51 -9.87
C LEU A 215 -9.81 9.23 -9.16
N SER A 216 -10.81 9.76 -9.90
CA SER A 216 -11.96 10.42 -9.24
C SER A 216 -12.81 9.45 -8.43
N ASP A 217 -12.80 8.15 -8.78
CA ASP A 217 -13.49 7.11 -8.00
C ASP A 217 -12.86 6.97 -6.61
N TRP A 218 -11.54 7.10 -6.51
CA TRP A 218 -10.82 7.04 -5.23
C TRP A 218 -11.25 8.14 -4.27
N GLN A 219 -11.38 9.37 -4.77
CA GLN A 219 -11.89 10.46 -3.92
C GLN A 219 -13.35 10.28 -3.58
N LYS A 220 -14.19 9.96 -4.55
CA LYS A 220 -15.64 9.83 -4.37
C LYS A 220 -16.00 8.72 -3.36
N LEU A 221 -15.34 7.58 -3.44
CA LEU A 221 -15.64 6.40 -2.63
C LEU A 221 -14.82 6.35 -1.33
N GLY A 222 -13.57 6.80 -1.38
CA GLY A 222 -12.58 6.57 -0.32
C GLY A 222 -12.34 7.75 0.59
N HIS A 223 -12.38 9.01 0.11
CA HIS A 223 -11.93 10.17 0.89
C HIS A 223 -12.60 10.31 2.26
N ASN A 224 -13.90 10.10 2.32
CA ASN A 224 -14.70 10.21 3.55
C ASN A 224 -14.74 8.93 4.39
N ILE A 225 -13.92 7.94 4.09
CA ILE A 225 -13.80 6.73 4.89
C ILE A 225 -12.83 6.99 6.04
N PRO A 226 -13.21 6.65 7.29
CA PRO A 226 -12.35 6.84 8.45
C PRO A 226 -11.21 5.82 8.48
N LEU A 227 -10.10 6.17 9.15
CA LEU A 227 -8.99 5.26 9.42
C LEU A 227 -9.36 4.31 10.56
N LEU A 228 -9.54 3.04 10.25
CA LEU A 228 -9.95 2.01 11.20
C LEU A 228 -8.80 1.14 11.69
N VAL A 229 -7.68 1.08 10.97
CA VAL A 229 -6.54 0.21 11.32
C VAL A 229 -5.38 1.02 11.86
N ASN A 230 -5.01 0.75 13.12
CA ASN A 230 -3.92 1.42 13.84
C ASN A 230 -2.57 0.75 13.54
N CYS A 231 -2.17 0.73 12.27
CA CYS A 231 -0.91 0.13 11.86
C CYS A 231 0.00 1.13 11.15
N GLN A 232 1.31 0.97 11.31
CA GLN A 232 2.32 1.78 10.64
C GLN A 232 2.17 1.71 9.11
N PRO A 233 2.36 2.83 8.38
CA PRO A 233 2.87 4.13 8.83
C PRO A 233 1.82 5.08 9.42
N ALA A 234 0.53 4.80 9.30
CA ALA A 234 -0.55 5.69 9.76
C ALA A 234 -0.93 5.48 11.24
N GLY A 235 -0.36 4.50 11.91
CA GLY A 235 -0.62 4.13 13.29
C GLY A 235 0.61 3.51 13.96
N GLU A 236 0.37 2.70 15.00
CA GLU A 236 1.40 2.24 15.94
C GLU A 236 1.82 0.78 15.72
N TYR A 237 0.85 -0.11 15.42
CA TYR A 237 1.08 -1.56 15.37
C TYR A 237 1.61 -2.02 14.01
N LEU A 238 1.93 -3.33 13.92
CA LEU A 238 2.35 -4.00 12.70
C LEU A 238 1.34 -5.08 12.28
N MET A 239 1.66 -5.81 11.21
CA MET A 239 0.70 -6.72 10.58
C MET A 239 0.35 -7.95 11.43
N GLU A 240 1.25 -8.41 12.31
CA GLU A 240 0.96 -9.50 13.23
C GLU A 240 -0.17 -9.12 14.22
N SER A 241 -0.12 -7.91 14.76
CA SER A 241 -1.20 -7.36 15.58
C SER A 241 -2.52 -7.22 14.82
N PHE A 242 -2.46 -6.81 13.56
CA PHE A 242 -3.64 -6.73 12.69
C PHE A 242 -4.24 -8.11 12.40
N PHE A 243 -3.42 -9.10 12.11
CA PHE A 243 -3.87 -10.50 11.97
C PHE A 243 -4.59 -10.99 13.25
N ARG A 244 -3.96 -10.84 14.43
CA ARG A 244 -4.54 -11.24 15.71
C ARG A 244 -5.84 -10.50 16.06
N SER A 245 -6.08 -9.36 15.42
CA SER A 245 -7.30 -8.54 15.54
C SER A 245 -8.33 -8.82 14.45
N GLY A 246 -8.19 -9.93 13.73
CA GLY A 246 -9.15 -10.41 12.73
C GLY A 246 -8.92 -9.90 11.32
N GLY A 247 -7.86 -9.12 11.07
CA GLY A 247 -7.42 -8.73 9.73
C GLY A 247 -8.48 -8.02 8.89
N VAL A 248 -8.42 -8.23 7.58
CA VAL A 248 -9.37 -7.65 6.60
C VAL A 248 -10.83 -8.00 6.91
N PRO A 249 -11.18 -9.24 7.31
CA PRO A 249 -12.55 -9.59 7.68
C PRO A 249 -13.13 -8.73 8.80
N ALA A 250 -12.33 -8.35 9.81
CA ALA A 250 -12.78 -7.48 10.89
C ALA A 250 -13.12 -6.07 10.39
N VAL A 251 -12.29 -5.51 9.52
CA VAL A 251 -12.52 -4.21 8.87
C VAL A 251 -13.77 -4.25 8.00
N MET A 252 -13.91 -5.29 7.16
CA MET A 252 -15.09 -5.45 6.30
C MET A 252 -16.38 -5.57 7.10
N LYS A 253 -16.38 -6.25 8.25
CA LYS A 253 -17.56 -6.30 9.15
C LYS A 253 -17.95 -4.93 9.67
N GLU A 254 -17.00 -4.10 10.07
CA GLU A 254 -17.28 -2.75 10.54
C GLU A 254 -17.81 -1.87 9.40
N LEU A 255 -17.26 -2.04 8.17
CA LEU A 255 -17.75 -1.36 6.97
C LEU A 255 -19.17 -1.80 6.58
N ILE A 256 -19.50 -3.08 6.71
CA ILE A 256 -20.88 -3.60 6.48
C ILE A 256 -21.86 -2.98 7.47
N LYS A 257 -21.50 -2.99 8.76
CA LYS A 257 -22.33 -2.40 9.84
C LYS A 257 -22.67 -0.93 9.55
N ASN A 258 -21.74 -0.21 8.92
CA ASN A 258 -21.93 1.20 8.56
C ASN A 258 -22.37 1.41 7.10
N LYS A 259 -22.80 0.35 6.39
CA LYS A 259 -23.33 0.38 5.02
C LYS A 259 -22.39 1.04 4.01
N LYS A 260 -21.06 0.79 4.13
CA LYS A 260 -20.03 1.41 3.29
C LYS A 260 -19.56 0.55 2.14
N ILE A 261 -19.89 -0.75 2.13
CA ILE A 261 -19.49 -1.68 1.06
C ILE A 261 -20.67 -2.48 0.55
N HIS A 262 -20.56 -2.95 -0.69
CA HIS A 262 -21.51 -3.88 -1.29
C HIS A 262 -21.30 -5.27 -0.71
N THR A 263 -22.36 -5.92 -0.27
CA THR A 263 -22.30 -7.17 0.51
C THR A 263 -22.64 -8.41 -0.27
N ASN A 264 -23.48 -8.28 -1.30
CA ASN A 264 -23.93 -9.40 -2.13
C ASN A 264 -23.08 -9.53 -3.40
N LEU A 265 -21.76 -9.68 -3.20
CA LEU A 265 -20.81 -9.89 -4.29
C LEU A 265 -20.18 -11.27 -4.17
N MET A 266 -20.04 -11.95 -5.30
CA MET A 266 -19.40 -13.26 -5.42
C MET A 266 -17.92 -13.16 -5.05
N THR A 267 -17.41 -14.17 -4.38
CA THR A 267 -15.99 -14.31 -4.05
C THR A 267 -15.47 -15.69 -4.47
N VAL A 268 -14.16 -15.90 -4.41
CA VAL A 268 -13.54 -17.22 -4.69
C VAL A 268 -14.12 -18.37 -3.88
N THR A 269 -14.81 -18.11 -2.77
CA THR A 269 -15.45 -19.17 -1.96
C THR A 269 -16.73 -19.73 -2.59
N GLY A 270 -17.23 -19.17 -3.68
CA GLY A 270 -18.55 -19.47 -4.22
C GLY A 270 -19.71 -18.89 -3.40
N LYS A 271 -19.39 -18.02 -2.44
CA LYS A 271 -20.34 -17.37 -1.52
C LYS A 271 -20.19 -15.85 -1.59
N SER A 272 -21.24 -15.16 -1.16
CA SER A 272 -21.20 -13.71 -1.04
C SER A 272 -20.29 -13.25 0.13
N ILE A 273 -19.88 -11.97 0.11
CA ILE A 273 -19.13 -11.35 1.20
C ILE A 273 -19.85 -11.53 2.55
N THR A 274 -21.17 -11.29 2.59
CA THR A 274 -21.94 -11.48 3.83
C THR A 274 -21.88 -12.90 4.35
N GLN A 275 -22.06 -13.89 3.48
CA GLN A 275 -22.00 -15.31 3.86
C GLN A 275 -20.63 -15.72 4.39
N ASN A 276 -19.56 -15.15 3.85
CA ASN A 276 -18.20 -15.41 4.32
C ASN A 276 -17.92 -14.82 5.70
N LEU A 277 -18.60 -13.75 6.07
CA LEU A 277 -18.34 -12.98 7.30
C LEU A 277 -19.31 -13.29 8.44
N ILE A 278 -20.05 -14.39 8.40
CA ILE A 278 -21.00 -14.78 9.44
C ILE A 278 -20.30 -15.07 10.79
N LYS A 279 -19.16 -15.76 10.78
CA LYS A 279 -18.45 -16.16 11.99
C LYS A 279 -18.04 -14.95 12.84
N LYS A 280 -18.18 -15.08 14.18
CA LYS A 280 -17.69 -14.06 15.13
C LYS A 280 -16.17 -13.92 15.02
N ILE A 281 -15.69 -12.70 14.97
CA ILE A 281 -14.26 -12.36 14.89
C ILE A 281 -13.86 -11.71 16.22
N LYS A 282 -12.77 -12.17 16.83
CA LYS A 282 -12.17 -11.51 17.98
C LYS A 282 -11.40 -10.29 17.49
N VAL A 283 -11.73 -9.12 18.00
CA VAL A 283 -11.13 -7.85 17.62
C VAL A 283 -10.49 -7.20 18.83
N ASN A 284 -9.23 -6.76 18.69
CA ASN A 284 -8.60 -5.84 19.64
C ASN A 284 -8.96 -4.40 19.22
N PRO A 285 -9.70 -3.64 20.05
CA PRO A 285 -10.15 -2.29 19.70
C PRO A 285 -9.01 -1.27 19.63
N ASN A 286 -7.81 -1.60 20.11
CA ASN A 286 -6.64 -0.75 19.96
C ASN A 286 -6.04 -0.85 18.56
N VAL A 287 -6.22 -1.98 17.87
CA VAL A 287 -5.67 -2.25 16.55
C VAL A 287 -6.69 -2.02 15.45
N VAL A 288 -7.90 -2.57 15.59
CA VAL A 288 -9.01 -2.34 14.64
C VAL A 288 -10.11 -1.54 15.34
N LYS A 289 -10.27 -0.31 14.91
CA LYS A 289 -11.21 0.66 15.48
C LYS A 289 -12.61 0.48 14.90
N THR A 290 -13.60 0.99 15.64
CA THR A 290 -14.96 1.21 15.11
C THR A 290 -15.06 2.59 14.45
N PHE A 291 -16.09 2.83 13.67
CA PHE A 291 -16.35 4.16 13.09
C PHE A 291 -16.42 5.26 14.16
N LYS A 292 -17.02 4.96 15.32
CA LYS A 292 -17.14 5.93 16.42
C LYS A 292 -15.77 6.33 17.02
N ASN A 293 -14.82 5.40 17.01
CA ASN A 293 -13.50 5.57 17.64
C ASN A 293 -12.37 5.52 16.61
N ALA A 294 -12.64 5.93 15.38
CA ALA A 294 -11.65 5.96 14.31
C ALA A 294 -10.44 6.84 14.66
N LEU A 295 -9.29 6.52 14.08
CA LEU A 295 -8.06 7.31 14.28
C LEU A 295 -8.11 8.66 13.56
N ALA A 296 -8.83 8.71 12.45
CA ALA A 296 -9.12 9.92 11.68
C ALA A 296 -10.43 9.74 10.91
N ASP A 297 -11.27 10.78 10.85
CA ASP A 297 -12.61 10.71 10.26
C ASP A 297 -12.60 10.65 8.72
N LYS A 298 -11.62 11.29 8.09
CA LYS A 298 -11.43 11.37 6.64
C LYS A 298 -10.00 11.00 6.31
N ALA A 299 -9.77 9.73 6.06
CA ALA A 299 -8.43 9.17 5.97
C ALA A 299 -8.12 8.50 4.62
N GLY A 300 -9.01 8.59 3.66
CA GLY A 300 -8.79 8.04 2.33
C GLY A 300 -7.93 8.93 1.44
N PHE A 301 -8.19 8.87 0.16
CA PHE A 301 -7.34 9.52 -0.85
C PHE A 301 -8.00 10.81 -1.34
N LEU A 302 -7.22 11.88 -1.38
CA LEU A 302 -7.61 13.16 -1.97
C LEU A 302 -6.99 13.28 -3.37
N VAL A 303 -7.82 13.62 -4.35
CA VAL A 303 -7.38 13.88 -5.73
C VAL A 303 -7.29 15.38 -5.94
N MET A 304 -6.10 15.87 -6.19
CA MET A 304 -5.82 17.29 -6.40
C MET A 304 -5.66 17.60 -7.88
N ARG A 305 -6.00 18.82 -8.26
CA ARG A 305 -5.80 19.38 -9.59
C ARG A 305 -5.13 20.74 -9.51
N SER A 306 -4.37 21.10 -10.53
CA SER A 306 -3.61 22.34 -10.55
C SER A 306 -3.48 22.87 -11.99
N ASN A 307 -2.97 24.07 -12.12
CA ASN A 307 -2.62 24.67 -13.42
C ASN A 307 -1.29 24.15 -13.99
N PHE A 308 -0.49 23.38 -13.22
CA PHE A 308 0.78 22.82 -13.67
C PHE A 308 0.82 21.28 -13.63
N PHE A 309 -0.23 20.62 -13.13
CA PHE A 309 -0.46 19.18 -13.31
C PHE A 309 -1.95 18.88 -13.44
N SER A 310 -2.30 17.88 -14.23
CA SER A 310 -3.70 17.50 -14.45
C SER A 310 -4.30 16.85 -13.20
N THR A 311 -3.56 15.97 -12.54
CA THR A 311 -4.05 15.20 -11.39
C THR A 311 -2.88 14.72 -10.53
N ALA A 312 -3.00 14.89 -9.21
CA ALA A 312 -2.16 14.26 -8.21
C ALA A 312 -3.01 13.59 -7.15
N ILE A 313 -2.49 12.59 -6.48
CA ILE A 313 -3.17 11.89 -5.39
C ILE A 313 -2.39 12.05 -4.09
N MET A 314 -3.11 12.29 -3.02
CA MET A 314 -2.56 12.40 -1.67
C MET A 314 -3.23 11.41 -0.74
N LYS A 315 -2.44 10.67 0.02
CA LYS A 315 -2.90 9.79 1.10
C LYS A 315 -3.07 10.62 2.38
N THR A 316 -4.31 10.84 2.81
CA THR A 316 -4.58 11.75 3.95
C THR A 316 -4.39 11.09 5.31
N SER A 317 -4.36 9.76 5.39
CA SER A 317 -4.18 9.00 6.65
C SER A 317 -2.81 9.19 7.33
N VAL A 318 -1.80 9.62 6.60
CA VAL A 318 -0.43 9.83 7.14
C VAL A 318 -0.08 11.29 7.40
N ILE A 319 -1.00 12.23 7.21
CA ILE A 319 -0.77 13.64 7.54
C ILE A 319 -0.70 13.78 9.05
N SER A 320 0.52 13.97 9.57
CA SER A 320 0.77 14.08 11.00
C SER A 320 0.14 15.35 11.61
N LYS A 321 -0.08 15.31 12.93
CA LYS A 321 -0.54 16.50 13.66
C LYS A 321 0.46 17.65 13.51
N GLU A 322 1.77 17.38 13.62
CA GLU A 322 2.82 18.38 13.43
C GLU A 322 2.72 19.07 12.06
N PHE A 323 2.51 18.28 10.98
CA PHE A 323 2.36 18.83 9.64
C PHE A 323 1.10 19.70 9.53
N ARG A 324 -0.03 19.25 10.09
CA ARG A 324 -1.28 20.03 10.10
C ARG A 324 -1.11 21.34 10.85
N ASP A 325 -0.54 21.31 12.06
CA ASP A 325 -0.34 22.47 12.90
C ASP A 325 0.58 23.50 12.23
N ARG A 326 1.63 23.03 11.55
CA ARG A 326 2.62 23.88 10.90
C ARG A 326 2.15 24.47 9.56
N TYR A 327 1.53 23.67 8.72
CA TYR A 327 1.30 24.03 7.31
C TYR A 327 -0.17 24.20 6.92
N LEU A 328 -1.11 23.66 7.70
CA LEU A 328 -2.52 23.61 7.32
C LEU A 328 -3.46 24.29 8.32
N SER A 329 -2.93 24.97 9.34
CA SER A 329 -3.71 25.56 10.45
C SER A 329 -3.89 27.08 10.37
N ASN A 330 -3.58 27.69 9.22
CA ASN A 330 -3.79 29.14 9.05
C ASN A 330 -5.27 29.51 9.25
N PRO A 331 -5.66 30.31 10.24
CA PRO A 331 -7.07 30.61 10.52
C PRO A 331 -7.79 31.33 9.39
N LYS A 332 -7.06 32.14 8.60
CA LYS A 332 -7.62 32.88 7.45
C LYS A 332 -7.80 32.00 6.22
N HIS A 333 -6.94 31.02 6.07
CA HIS A 333 -6.91 30.12 4.91
C HIS A 333 -6.62 28.68 5.37
N PRO A 334 -7.58 27.99 6.01
CA PRO A 334 -7.38 26.64 6.50
C PRO A 334 -7.07 25.68 5.32
N ASN A 335 -6.13 24.78 5.55
CA ASN A 335 -5.63 23.83 4.55
C ASN A 335 -4.93 24.46 3.33
N VAL A 336 -4.50 25.71 3.42
CA VAL A 336 -3.71 26.40 2.39
C VAL A 336 -2.32 26.71 2.94
N PHE A 337 -1.30 26.35 2.18
CA PHE A 337 0.08 26.68 2.44
C PHE A 337 0.68 27.42 1.25
N ASN A 338 1.32 28.57 1.52
CA ASN A 338 2.10 29.32 0.55
C ASN A 338 3.57 29.16 0.88
N GLY A 339 4.33 28.59 -0.05
CA GLY A 339 5.75 28.31 0.15
C GLY A 339 6.58 28.52 -1.10
N LYS A 340 7.89 28.63 -0.90
CA LYS A 340 8.89 28.73 -1.96
C LYS A 340 9.11 27.36 -2.58
N ALA A 341 8.88 27.23 -3.87
CA ALA A 341 9.17 26.00 -4.61
C ALA A 341 10.69 25.83 -4.80
N VAL A 342 11.21 24.67 -4.42
CA VAL A 342 12.59 24.23 -4.69
C VAL A 342 12.53 22.98 -5.55
N VAL A 343 12.93 23.11 -6.81
CA VAL A 343 12.77 22.07 -7.84
C VAL A 343 14.06 21.30 -8.05
N PHE A 344 13.93 19.98 -8.13
CA PHE A 344 14.98 19.02 -8.43
C PHE A 344 14.66 18.24 -9.71
N GLU A 345 15.68 18.02 -10.55
CA GLU A 345 15.61 17.27 -11.79
C GLU A 345 15.97 15.79 -11.55
N GLY A 346 15.05 15.07 -10.94
CA GLY A 346 15.23 13.67 -10.59
C GLY A 346 15.84 13.44 -9.21
N PRO A 347 15.89 12.16 -8.75
CA PRO A 347 16.37 11.79 -7.44
C PRO A 347 17.86 12.02 -7.26
N GLU A 348 18.66 11.88 -8.31
CA GLU A 348 20.11 12.12 -8.28
C GLU A 348 20.43 13.60 -8.01
N ASP A 349 19.71 14.51 -8.66
CA ASP A 349 19.85 15.94 -8.45
C ASP A 349 19.40 16.35 -7.04
N TYR A 350 18.29 15.76 -6.56
CA TYR A 350 17.84 15.93 -5.19
C TYR A 350 18.93 15.55 -4.18
N HIS A 351 19.50 14.35 -4.28
CA HIS A 351 20.55 13.89 -3.37
C HIS A 351 21.79 14.76 -3.42
N LYS A 352 22.20 15.18 -4.62
CA LYS A 352 23.38 16.04 -4.81
C LYS A 352 23.20 17.43 -4.22
N ARG A 353 22.02 18.05 -4.36
CA ARG A 353 21.80 19.47 -4.06
C ARG A 353 21.06 19.75 -2.76
N LEU A 354 20.36 18.78 -2.16
CA LEU A 354 19.49 18.99 -0.99
C LEU A 354 20.16 19.82 0.11
N ASN A 355 21.40 19.51 0.45
CA ASN A 355 22.15 20.16 1.52
C ASN A 355 22.92 21.43 1.07
N SER A 356 22.77 21.84 -0.21
CA SER A 356 23.42 23.06 -0.71
C SER A 356 22.84 24.32 -0.07
N LYS A 357 23.69 25.14 0.53
CA LYS A 357 23.29 26.44 1.09
C LYS A 357 22.74 27.41 0.02
N LYS A 358 23.16 27.25 -1.25
CA LYS A 358 22.70 28.09 -2.38
C LYS A 358 21.19 27.97 -2.65
N LEU A 359 20.55 26.83 -2.31
CA LEU A 359 19.12 26.62 -2.52
C LEU A 359 18.25 27.38 -1.51
N ASN A 360 18.83 27.81 -0.39
CA ASN A 360 18.12 28.58 0.62
C ASN A 360 16.81 27.93 1.08
N ILE A 361 16.83 26.59 1.26
CA ILE A 361 15.66 25.81 1.72
C ILE A 361 15.41 26.15 3.19
N ASP A 362 14.22 26.54 3.52
CA ASP A 362 13.76 26.85 4.87
C ASP A 362 12.47 26.11 5.23
N GLU A 363 11.87 26.40 6.37
CA GLU A 363 10.62 25.80 6.83
C GLU A 363 9.39 26.16 5.99
N ASN A 364 9.49 27.21 5.15
CA ASN A 364 8.44 27.64 4.23
C ASN A 364 8.69 27.13 2.80
N SER A 365 9.60 26.22 2.62
CA SER A 365 9.92 25.66 1.31
C SER A 365 9.03 24.46 0.99
N VAL A 366 8.67 24.32 -0.30
CA VAL A 366 8.04 23.12 -0.88
C VAL A 366 9.09 22.43 -1.75
N LEU A 367 9.43 21.18 -1.43
CA LEU A 367 10.37 20.41 -2.22
C LEU A 367 9.61 19.75 -3.40
N ILE A 368 10.10 19.97 -4.60
CA ILE A 368 9.49 19.43 -5.82
C ILE A 368 10.54 18.61 -6.56
N VAL A 369 10.21 17.37 -6.90
CA VAL A 369 11.03 16.54 -7.79
C VAL A 369 10.24 16.20 -9.04
N ARG A 370 10.86 16.38 -10.21
CA ARG A 370 10.29 16.03 -11.51
C ARG A 370 11.21 15.11 -12.29
N GLY A 371 10.68 14.45 -13.34
CA GLY A 371 11.44 13.46 -14.10
C GLY A 371 11.54 12.09 -13.40
N CYS A 372 10.68 11.81 -12.41
CA CYS A 372 10.62 10.52 -11.70
C CYS A 372 9.47 9.63 -12.15
N GLY A 373 8.57 10.14 -13.00
CA GLY A 373 7.44 9.40 -13.54
C GLY A 373 7.84 8.42 -14.66
N PRO A 374 6.88 7.73 -15.28
CA PRO A 374 7.14 6.70 -16.29
C PRO A 374 7.95 7.19 -17.50
N VAL A 375 7.84 8.46 -17.87
CA VAL A 375 8.58 9.06 -18.99
C VAL A 375 10.03 9.32 -18.61
N GLY A 376 10.29 9.85 -17.42
CA GLY A 376 11.63 10.20 -16.96
C GLY A 376 12.38 9.05 -16.28
N TYR A 377 11.62 8.15 -15.62
CA TYR A 377 12.15 7.00 -14.88
C TYR A 377 11.38 5.73 -15.27
N PRO A 378 11.91 4.87 -16.15
CA PRO A 378 11.14 3.78 -16.80
C PRO A 378 10.40 2.85 -15.87
N GLY A 379 10.91 2.60 -14.69
CA GLY A 379 10.24 1.77 -13.67
C GLY A 379 9.20 2.53 -12.84
N SER A 380 9.12 3.85 -12.95
CA SER A 380 8.31 4.70 -12.06
C SER A 380 8.46 4.28 -10.59
N ALA A 381 9.70 4.19 -10.13
CA ALA A 381 10.05 3.70 -8.80
C ALA A 381 9.61 4.67 -7.69
N GLU A 382 9.62 4.20 -6.45
CA GLU A 382 9.24 4.98 -5.25
C GLU A 382 10.40 5.88 -4.79
N VAL A 383 10.85 6.79 -5.65
CA VAL A 383 12.09 7.58 -5.45
C VAL A 383 11.84 9.01 -4.97
N ILE A 384 10.60 9.44 -4.82
CA ILE A 384 10.27 10.82 -4.43
C ILE A 384 10.03 11.01 -2.92
N ASN A 385 10.51 10.07 -2.10
CA ASN A 385 10.43 10.19 -0.63
C ASN A 385 11.51 11.16 -0.14
N MET A 386 11.20 12.45 -0.20
CA MET A 386 12.09 13.51 0.19
C MET A 386 12.05 13.78 1.69
N GLN A 387 13.18 14.14 2.26
CA GLN A 387 13.30 14.66 3.63
C GLN A 387 13.84 16.08 3.63
N PRO A 388 13.65 16.86 4.70
CA PRO A 388 14.30 18.16 4.85
C PRO A 388 15.83 18.05 4.82
N PRO A 389 16.56 19.12 4.43
CA PRO A 389 18.02 19.13 4.55
C PRO A 389 18.46 18.99 6.00
N ASP A 390 19.64 18.40 6.22
CA ASP A 390 20.19 18.06 7.55
C ASP A 390 20.13 19.21 8.55
N ARG A 391 20.38 20.45 8.09
CA ARG A 391 20.33 21.64 8.95
C ARG A 391 18.93 21.92 9.52
N LEU A 392 17.86 21.56 8.78
CA LEU A 392 16.49 21.70 9.25
C LEU A 392 16.11 20.54 10.16
N LEU A 393 16.55 19.31 9.84
CA LEU A 393 16.37 18.16 10.71
C LEU A 393 17.00 18.39 12.09
N LYS A 394 18.22 18.94 12.14
CA LYS A 394 18.91 19.33 13.39
C LYS A 394 18.18 20.40 14.20
N LYS A 395 17.34 21.22 13.54
CA LYS A 395 16.44 22.19 14.19
C LYS A 395 15.09 21.63 14.60
N GLY A 396 14.85 20.30 14.41
CA GLY A 396 13.60 19.64 14.73
C GLY A 396 12.51 19.77 13.66
N ILE A 397 12.82 20.30 12.46
CA ILE A 397 11.90 20.33 11.32
C ILE A 397 12.03 19.01 10.58
N ASN A 398 11.16 18.06 10.93
CA ASN A 398 11.25 16.68 10.45
C ASN A 398 10.52 16.42 9.11
N THR A 399 9.70 17.36 8.66
CA THR A 399 8.94 17.25 7.41
C THR A 399 8.83 18.62 6.74
N LEU A 400 8.83 18.62 5.40
CA LEU A 400 8.46 19.75 4.55
C LEU A 400 7.37 19.28 3.59
N PRO A 401 6.52 20.18 3.05
CA PRO A 401 5.64 19.84 1.94
C PRO A 401 6.43 19.36 0.74
N THR A 402 5.99 18.24 0.13
CA THR A 402 6.65 17.63 -1.01
C THR A 402 5.68 17.38 -2.16
N LEU A 403 6.16 17.48 -3.38
CA LEU A 403 5.42 17.16 -4.60
C LEU A 403 6.35 16.47 -5.60
N GLY A 404 5.85 15.50 -6.33
CA GLY A 404 6.61 14.85 -7.40
C GLY A 404 5.72 14.18 -8.43
N ASP A 405 6.29 13.94 -9.61
CA ASP A 405 5.63 13.24 -10.72
C ASP A 405 5.84 11.72 -10.69
N GLY A 406 6.54 11.20 -9.69
CA GLY A 406 6.74 9.79 -9.42
C GLY A 406 5.84 9.27 -8.29
N ARG A 407 6.21 8.10 -7.73
CA ARG A 407 5.49 7.47 -6.63
C ARG A 407 6.25 7.60 -5.31
N GLN A 408 5.53 7.64 -4.22
CA GLN A 408 6.09 7.53 -2.87
C GLN A 408 5.96 6.10 -2.35
N SER A 409 6.86 5.71 -1.43
CA SER A 409 6.75 4.43 -0.74
C SER A 409 5.46 4.37 0.08
N GLY A 410 4.79 3.21 0.05
CA GLY A 410 3.62 2.95 0.89
C GLY A 410 3.93 2.96 2.39
N THR A 411 5.21 2.91 2.77
CA THR A 411 5.69 2.99 4.17
C THR A 411 6.08 4.41 4.59
N SER A 412 6.02 5.37 3.69
CA SER A 412 6.31 6.77 4.00
C SER A 412 5.23 7.36 4.90
N ALA A 413 5.68 8.07 5.94
CA ALA A 413 4.82 8.88 6.82
C ALA A 413 4.67 10.33 6.33
N SER A 414 5.19 10.66 5.15
CA SER A 414 5.03 11.97 4.53
C SER A 414 3.77 11.99 3.65
N PRO A 415 2.95 13.04 3.75
CA PRO A 415 1.79 13.22 2.88
C PRO A 415 2.20 13.55 1.45
#